data_96eff50d1115c34cbfe7b6d78fee9780
#
_entry.id   96eff50d1115c34cbfe7b6d78fee9780
#
_cell.length_a   1.000
_cell.length_b   1.000
_cell.length_c   1.000
_cell.angle_alpha   90.00
_cell.angle_beta   90.00
_cell.angle_gamma   90.00
#
_symmetry.space_group_name_H-M   'P 1'
#
loop_
_entity.id
_entity.type
_entity.pdbx_description
1 polymer ?
#
loop_
_entity_poly.entity_id
_entity_poly.type
_entity_poly.pdbx_seq_one_letter_code
_entity_poly.pdbx_strand_id
1 'polypeptide(L)'
;MVSRAPREHSPNPAPGYHPKMTATTPLAVLYADEALVAIDKPAGIAVHRSRLVGHDEEYLIDRARAATGRTLYLAHRLDRATSGVLLLAADRDMAAALGQQFMQHAVHKTYLGVVRGWPEPEGLVDYPLDAPGKPGPKPARTRWRRLATTEVAIPMGRYPQQRYALLVLEPETGRYQQLRRHLHHISHHLVGDTTHG
;
A
#
# COMPACT_ATOMS: atom_id res chain seq x y z
N MET A 1 -24.44 12.33 -42.37
CA MET A 1 -24.98 11.48 -41.28
C MET A 1 -23.93 10.47 -40.90
N VAL A 2 -23.24 10.67 -39.77
CA VAL A 2 -22.24 9.74 -39.25
C VAL A 2 -22.87 9.02 -38.05
N SER A 3 -23.17 7.73 -38.25
CA SER A 3 -23.77 6.87 -37.24
C SER A 3 -22.71 6.59 -36.16
N ARG A 4 -22.98 7.01 -34.94
CA ARG A 4 -22.18 6.67 -33.74
C ARG A 4 -22.66 5.31 -33.24
N ALA A 5 -21.77 4.30 -33.25
CA ALA A 5 -22.01 3.03 -32.63
C ALA A 5 -22.16 3.18 -31.08
N PRO A 6 -23.05 2.42 -30.43
CA PRO A 6 -23.22 2.46 -28.98
C PRO A 6 -21.94 1.93 -28.30
N ARG A 7 -21.44 2.69 -27.30
CA ARG A 7 -20.38 2.22 -26.42
C ARG A 7 -20.95 1.12 -25.52
N GLU A 8 -20.44 -0.08 -25.67
CA GLU A 8 -20.71 -1.15 -24.72
C GLU A 8 -20.21 -0.74 -23.32
N HIS A 9 -21.15 -0.65 -22.40
CA HIS A 9 -20.85 -0.49 -20.99
C HIS A 9 -20.34 -1.85 -20.47
N SER A 10 -19.04 -1.94 -20.25
CA SER A 10 -18.49 -3.03 -19.45
C SER A 10 -19.10 -2.99 -18.04
N PRO A 11 -19.65 -4.08 -17.52
CA PRO A 11 -20.24 -4.07 -16.19
C PRO A 11 -19.17 -3.73 -15.15
N ASN A 12 -19.51 -2.77 -14.29
CA ASN A 12 -18.66 -2.37 -13.17
C ASN A 12 -18.40 -3.59 -12.27
N PRO A 13 -17.15 -3.97 -11.99
CA PRO A 13 -16.90 -5.11 -11.11
C PRO A 13 -17.52 -4.86 -9.74
N ALA A 14 -18.09 -5.90 -9.14
CA ALA A 14 -18.71 -5.86 -7.83
C ALA A 14 -17.76 -5.26 -6.78
N PRO A 15 -18.26 -4.51 -5.77
CA PRO A 15 -17.42 -3.97 -4.70
C PRO A 15 -16.69 -5.12 -3.98
N GLY A 16 -15.35 -5.03 -3.93
CA GLY A 16 -14.49 -6.07 -3.35
C GLY A 16 -13.75 -6.94 -4.37
N TYR A 17 -13.86 -6.66 -5.67
CA TYR A 17 -13.07 -7.36 -6.68
C TYR A 17 -11.58 -6.98 -6.56
N HIS A 18 -10.83 -7.80 -5.83
CA HIS A 18 -9.38 -7.88 -5.94
C HIS A 18 -9.09 -9.04 -6.91
N PRO A 19 -8.54 -8.79 -8.10
CA PRO A 19 -8.11 -9.89 -8.96
C PRO A 19 -7.14 -10.76 -8.16
N LYS A 20 -7.55 -12.01 -7.88
CA LYS A 20 -6.62 -12.99 -7.32
C LYS A 20 -5.51 -13.14 -8.36
N MET A 21 -4.31 -12.71 -8.00
CA MET A 21 -3.15 -13.04 -8.83
C MET A 21 -3.06 -14.56 -8.90
N THR A 22 -3.16 -15.07 -10.11
CA THR A 22 -2.86 -16.49 -10.35
C THR A 22 -1.37 -16.73 -10.12
N ALA A 23 -0.99 -17.91 -9.69
CA ALA A 23 0.41 -18.32 -9.49
C ALA A 23 1.30 -18.10 -10.73
N THR A 24 0.70 -17.88 -11.89
CA THR A 24 1.33 -17.69 -13.20
C THR A 24 1.76 -16.28 -13.54
N THR A 25 1.38 -15.23 -12.77
CA THR A 25 1.81 -13.87 -13.09
C THR A 25 3.27 -13.67 -12.65
N PRO A 26 4.21 -13.41 -13.60
CA PRO A 26 5.60 -13.17 -13.25
C PRO A 26 5.75 -12.01 -12.26
N LEU A 27 6.65 -12.16 -11.29
CA LEU A 27 7.00 -11.09 -10.37
C LEU A 27 7.92 -10.10 -11.09
N ALA A 28 7.52 -8.82 -11.13
CA ALA A 28 8.34 -7.78 -11.75
C ALA A 28 9.53 -7.43 -10.84
N VAL A 29 10.73 -7.75 -11.29
CA VAL A 29 12.00 -7.33 -10.68
C VAL A 29 12.35 -5.96 -11.27
N LEU A 30 12.41 -4.92 -10.42
CA LEU A 30 12.70 -3.54 -10.82
C LEU A 30 14.21 -3.27 -10.85
N TYR A 31 14.95 -3.92 -9.95
CA TYR A 31 16.38 -3.81 -9.81
C TYR A 31 16.95 -5.05 -9.10
N ALA A 32 18.13 -5.48 -9.49
CA ALA A 32 18.86 -6.53 -8.79
C ALA A 32 20.37 -6.34 -8.96
N ASP A 33 21.11 -6.46 -7.84
CA ASP A 33 22.56 -6.57 -7.81
C ASP A 33 22.99 -7.70 -6.84
N GLU A 34 24.25 -7.73 -6.45
CA GLU A 34 24.77 -8.76 -5.53
C GLU A 34 24.18 -8.61 -4.11
N ALA A 35 23.88 -7.39 -3.68
CA ALA A 35 23.48 -7.05 -2.31
C ALA A 35 21.97 -7.02 -2.11
N LEU A 36 21.19 -6.56 -3.11
CA LEU A 36 19.74 -6.37 -2.95
C LEU A 36 18.94 -6.65 -4.24
N VAL A 37 17.64 -6.88 -4.04
CA VAL A 37 16.64 -7.00 -5.10
C VAL A 37 15.47 -6.07 -4.76
N ALA A 38 15.09 -5.21 -5.71
CA ALA A 38 13.86 -4.43 -5.65
C ALA A 38 12.79 -5.07 -6.54
N ILE A 39 11.61 -5.29 -6.00
CA ILE A 39 10.48 -5.87 -6.73
C ILE A 39 9.28 -4.93 -6.69
N ASP A 40 8.44 -4.98 -7.73
CA ASP A 40 7.11 -4.40 -7.68
C ASP A 40 6.16 -5.41 -7.02
N LYS A 41 5.86 -5.16 -5.74
CA LYS A 41 4.91 -6.00 -5.02
C LYS A 41 3.50 -5.73 -5.54
N PRO A 42 2.78 -6.70 -6.04
CA PRO A 42 1.37 -6.53 -6.35
C PRO A 42 0.51 -6.42 -5.08
N ALA A 43 -0.65 -5.78 -5.20
CA ALA A 43 -1.66 -5.82 -4.16
C ALA A 43 -2.23 -7.24 -3.98
N GLY A 44 -2.74 -7.55 -2.79
CA GLY A 44 -3.43 -8.81 -2.51
C GLY A 44 -2.57 -9.93 -1.95
N ILE A 45 -1.21 -9.87 -2.08
CA ILE A 45 -0.30 -10.88 -1.54
C ILE A 45 0.39 -10.39 -0.26
N ALA A 46 0.47 -11.24 0.74
CA ALA A 46 1.23 -10.98 1.96
C ALA A 46 2.73 -11.15 1.72
N VAL A 47 3.56 -10.31 2.36
CA VAL A 47 5.02 -10.36 2.18
C VAL A 47 5.61 -11.65 2.78
N HIS A 48 5.16 -12.05 3.98
CA HIS A 48 5.64 -13.24 4.68
C HIS A 48 4.56 -13.76 5.63
N ARG A 49 4.74 -14.99 6.10
CA ARG A 49 3.88 -15.60 7.12
C ARG A 49 3.93 -14.78 8.42
N SER A 50 2.78 -14.47 8.98
CA SER A 50 2.67 -13.86 10.30
C SER A 50 1.46 -14.44 11.04
N ARG A 51 1.46 -14.34 12.39
CA ARG A 51 0.35 -14.83 13.22
C ARG A 51 -0.97 -14.07 12.95
N LEU A 52 -0.89 -12.87 12.38
CA LEU A 52 -2.04 -12.00 12.07
C LEU A 52 -2.60 -12.25 10.66
N VAL A 53 -1.86 -12.95 9.82
CA VAL A 53 -2.28 -13.36 8.48
C VAL A 53 -2.50 -14.85 8.55
N GLY A 54 -3.72 -15.30 8.30
CA GLY A 54 -4.05 -16.73 8.26
C GLY A 54 -3.16 -17.50 7.30
N HIS A 55 -3.34 -18.80 7.17
CA HIS A 55 -2.58 -19.62 6.24
C HIS A 55 -2.91 -19.17 4.81
N ASP A 56 -2.03 -18.34 4.23
CA ASP A 56 -2.02 -18.07 2.80
C ASP A 56 -1.33 -19.23 2.08
N GLU A 57 -1.78 -19.51 0.88
CA GLU A 57 -1.19 -20.52 0.04
C GLU A 57 0.22 -20.14 -0.41
N GLU A 58 0.49 -18.82 -0.53
CA GLU A 58 1.77 -18.29 -1.05
C GLU A 58 2.12 -16.94 -0.44
N TYR A 59 3.42 -16.72 -0.20
CA TYR A 59 3.96 -15.44 0.27
C TYR A 59 4.90 -14.82 -0.76
N LEU A 60 4.94 -13.48 -0.80
CA LEU A 60 5.75 -12.76 -1.76
C LEU A 60 7.25 -13.12 -1.68
N ILE A 61 7.77 -13.30 -0.47
CA ILE A 61 9.19 -13.67 -0.28
C ILE A 61 9.54 -15.00 -0.95
N ASP A 62 8.62 -15.96 -0.94
CA ASP A 62 8.86 -17.27 -1.54
C ASP A 62 8.80 -17.19 -3.07
N ARG A 63 7.88 -16.38 -3.62
CA ARG A 63 7.85 -16.06 -5.05
C ARG A 63 9.11 -15.34 -5.52
N ALA A 64 9.59 -14.36 -4.73
CA ALA A 64 10.82 -13.64 -5.06
C ALA A 64 12.05 -14.55 -5.08
N ARG A 65 12.15 -15.47 -4.13
CA ARG A 65 13.19 -16.51 -4.11
C ARG A 65 13.12 -17.42 -5.32
N ALA A 66 11.92 -17.88 -5.66
CA ALA A 66 11.72 -18.74 -6.85
C ALA A 66 12.05 -18.00 -8.17
N ALA A 67 11.64 -16.75 -8.30
CA ALA A 67 11.87 -15.93 -9.49
C ALA A 67 13.35 -15.58 -9.71
N THR A 68 14.12 -15.40 -8.62
CA THR A 68 15.52 -14.97 -8.69
C THR A 68 16.53 -16.12 -8.54
N GLY A 69 16.09 -17.29 -8.04
CA GLY A 69 16.98 -18.40 -7.68
C GLY A 69 17.88 -18.09 -6.48
N ARG A 70 17.60 -17.04 -5.71
CA ARG A 70 18.43 -16.52 -4.62
C ARG A 70 17.77 -16.69 -3.27
N THR A 71 18.57 -16.88 -2.22
CA THR A 71 18.11 -16.67 -0.84
C THR A 71 17.96 -15.18 -0.60
N LEU A 72 16.74 -14.75 -0.19
CA LEU A 72 16.43 -13.34 0.05
C LEU A 72 15.88 -13.15 1.45
N TYR A 73 16.17 -11.99 2.03
CA TYR A 73 15.80 -11.59 3.39
C TYR A 73 15.00 -10.29 3.39
N LEU A 74 14.07 -10.17 4.33
CA LEU A 74 13.23 -8.98 4.47
C LEU A 74 13.92 -7.92 5.33
N ALA A 75 13.99 -6.70 4.83
CA ALA A 75 14.40 -5.51 5.57
C ALA A 75 13.22 -4.66 6.04
N HIS A 76 12.14 -4.68 5.28
CA HIS A 76 10.88 -3.98 5.58
C HIS A 76 9.67 -4.74 5.00
N ARG A 77 8.49 -4.18 5.18
CA ARG A 77 7.26 -4.77 4.66
C ARG A 77 6.29 -3.74 4.13
N LEU A 78 5.45 -4.17 3.19
CA LEU A 78 4.21 -3.50 2.78
C LEU A 78 3.01 -4.32 3.26
N ASP A 79 1.88 -3.68 3.48
CA ASP A 79 0.64 -4.37 3.81
C ASP A 79 0.17 -5.23 2.61
N ARG A 80 -0.67 -6.23 2.87
CA ARG A 80 -1.21 -7.11 1.83
C ARG A 80 -1.85 -6.33 0.68
N ALA A 81 -2.70 -5.37 1.00
CA ALA A 81 -3.43 -4.56 0.02
C ALA A 81 -2.57 -3.48 -0.67
N THR A 82 -1.37 -3.19 -0.14
CA THR A 82 -0.47 -2.18 -0.69
C THR A 82 0.37 -2.78 -1.81
N SER A 83 0.43 -2.11 -2.95
CA SER A 83 1.36 -2.41 -4.06
C SER A 83 2.57 -1.47 -4.04
N GLY A 84 3.60 -1.79 -4.85
CA GLY A 84 4.76 -0.95 -5.07
C GLY A 84 6.08 -1.54 -4.60
N VAL A 85 7.12 -0.71 -4.51
CA VAL A 85 8.51 -1.12 -4.31
C VAL A 85 8.72 -1.81 -2.98
N LEU A 86 9.22 -3.06 -3.02
CA LEU A 86 9.71 -3.79 -1.86
C LEU A 86 11.17 -4.16 -2.07
N LEU A 87 12.02 -3.82 -1.08
CA LEU A 87 13.44 -4.16 -1.08
C LEU A 87 13.67 -5.47 -0.31
N LEU A 88 14.44 -6.36 -0.93
CA LEU A 88 14.87 -7.63 -0.37
C LEU A 88 16.41 -7.67 -0.36
N ALA A 89 17.00 -8.11 0.73
CA ALA A 89 18.45 -8.22 0.86
C ALA A 89 18.95 -9.61 0.46
N ALA A 90 20.14 -9.70 -0.12
CA ALA A 90 20.76 -10.95 -0.51
C ALA A 90 21.27 -11.77 0.67
N ASP A 91 21.62 -11.11 1.77
CA ASP A 91 22.11 -11.72 2.99
C ASP A 91 21.53 -11.06 4.25
N ARG A 92 21.89 -11.60 5.43
CA ARG A 92 21.39 -11.12 6.72
C ARG A 92 21.99 -9.79 7.13
N ASP A 93 23.22 -9.53 6.79
CA ASP A 93 23.95 -8.30 7.17
C ASP A 93 23.38 -7.12 6.39
N MET A 94 23.14 -7.28 5.11
CA MET A 94 22.44 -6.30 4.28
C MET A 94 21.01 -6.08 4.76
N ALA A 95 20.29 -7.14 5.14
CA ALA A 95 18.93 -7.01 5.69
C ALA A 95 18.94 -6.21 7.01
N ALA A 96 19.92 -6.43 7.87
CA ALA A 96 20.10 -5.69 9.12
C ALA A 96 20.44 -4.21 8.83
N ALA A 97 21.36 -3.94 7.91
CA ALA A 97 21.77 -2.59 7.53
C ALA A 97 20.59 -1.79 6.93
N LEU A 98 19.84 -2.37 6.00
CA LEU A 98 18.62 -1.75 5.47
C LEU A 98 17.55 -1.56 6.56
N GLY A 99 17.36 -2.57 7.43
CA GLY A 99 16.42 -2.47 8.55
C GLY A 99 16.75 -1.32 9.50
N GLN A 100 18.04 -1.07 9.76
CA GLN A 100 18.50 0.08 10.55
C GLN A 100 18.17 1.41 9.86
N GLN A 101 18.38 1.54 8.55
CA GLN A 101 18.01 2.75 7.80
C GLN A 101 16.51 3.04 7.88
N PHE A 102 15.67 2.01 7.78
CA PHE A 102 14.22 2.15 7.97
C PHE A 102 13.87 2.57 9.40
N MET A 103 14.52 2.00 10.42
CA MET A 103 14.30 2.35 11.83
C MET A 103 14.76 3.77 12.16
N GLN A 104 15.86 4.22 11.57
CA GLN A 104 16.41 5.58 11.73
C GLN A 104 15.71 6.62 10.89
N HIS A 105 14.68 6.22 10.13
CA HIS A 105 13.93 7.08 9.20
C HIS A 105 14.79 7.72 8.10
N ALA A 106 15.93 7.12 7.77
CA ALA A 106 16.82 7.57 6.70
C ALA A 106 16.28 7.26 5.29
N VAL A 107 15.30 6.36 5.19
CA VAL A 107 14.66 6.01 3.91
C VAL A 107 13.45 6.92 3.68
N HIS A 108 13.51 7.73 2.63
CA HIS A 108 12.35 8.51 2.17
C HIS A 108 11.35 7.59 1.47
N LYS A 109 10.08 7.71 1.83
CA LYS A 109 9.00 6.87 1.32
C LYS A 109 7.91 7.76 0.76
N THR A 110 7.52 7.48 -0.47
CA THR A 110 6.42 8.18 -1.14
C THR A 110 5.37 7.15 -1.57
N TYR A 111 4.12 7.43 -1.23
CA TYR A 111 2.97 6.62 -1.60
C TYR A 111 1.96 7.45 -2.35
N LEU A 112 1.20 6.81 -3.21
CA LEU A 112 -0.01 7.37 -3.81
C LEU A 112 -1.23 6.69 -3.17
N GLY A 113 -2.23 7.49 -2.85
CA GLY A 113 -3.47 6.97 -2.30
C GLY A 113 -4.68 7.77 -2.76
N VAL A 114 -5.75 7.06 -3.10
CA VAL A 114 -7.06 7.69 -3.34
C VAL A 114 -7.83 7.69 -2.04
N VAL A 115 -8.34 8.84 -1.64
CA VAL A 115 -9.13 9.01 -0.41
C VAL A 115 -10.55 9.49 -0.71
N ARG A 116 -11.46 9.25 0.22
CA ARG A 116 -12.82 9.81 0.21
C ARG A 116 -12.79 11.27 0.65
N GLY A 117 -13.58 12.09 -0.03
CA GLY A 117 -13.67 13.52 0.23
C GLY A 117 -12.53 14.32 -0.39
N TRP A 118 -12.48 15.59 -0.05
CA TRP A 118 -11.46 16.55 -0.50
C TRP A 118 -10.74 17.11 0.70
N PRO A 119 -9.63 16.52 1.14
CA PRO A 119 -8.79 17.10 2.18
C PRO A 119 -8.20 18.43 1.70
N GLU A 120 -7.66 19.20 2.62
CA GLU A 120 -6.89 20.42 2.32
C GLU A 120 -5.78 20.12 1.28
N PRO A 121 -5.27 21.14 0.56
CA PRO A 121 -4.25 20.94 -0.48
C PRO A 121 -3.01 20.20 0.02
N GLU A 122 -2.61 20.44 1.25
CA GLU A 122 -1.50 19.78 1.93
C GLU A 122 -1.70 19.76 3.44
N GLY A 123 -0.98 18.92 4.15
CA GLY A 123 -1.03 18.90 5.59
C GLY A 123 -0.11 17.86 6.23
N LEU A 124 -0.19 17.81 7.55
CA LEU A 124 0.57 16.90 8.41
C LEU A 124 -0.37 16.25 9.43
N VAL A 125 -0.37 14.93 9.47
CA VAL A 125 -0.91 14.19 10.63
C VAL A 125 0.24 13.89 11.57
N ASP A 126 0.20 14.48 12.74
CA ASP A 126 1.09 14.19 13.87
C ASP A 126 0.23 13.57 14.98
N TYR A 127 0.03 12.24 14.89
CA TYR A 127 -0.84 11.51 15.79
C TYR A 127 -0.21 10.16 16.14
N PRO A 128 0.03 9.89 17.45
CA PRO A 128 0.71 8.67 17.87
C PRO A 128 -0.15 7.43 17.61
N LEU A 129 0.52 6.35 17.23
CA LEU A 129 -0.12 5.08 16.88
C LEU A 129 0.41 3.94 17.75
N ASP A 130 -0.49 3.12 18.26
CA ASP A 130 -0.19 1.84 18.90
C ASP A 130 0.05 0.73 17.87
N ALA A 131 0.49 -0.42 18.31
CA ALA A 131 0.59 -1.63 17.47
C ALA A 131 0.17 -2.86 18.26
N PRO A 132 -0.46 -3.86 17.62
CA PRO A 132 -0.86 -5.09 18.28
C PRO A 132 0.30 -5.75 19.02
N GLY A 133 0.10 -6.09 20.30
CA GLY A 133 1.11 -6.75 21.14
C GLY A 133 2.30 -5.87 21.52
N LYS A 134 2.22 -4.56 21.37
CA LYS A 134 3.25 -3.60 21.80
C LYS A 134 2.69 -2.65 22.86
N PRO A 135 3.49 -2.23 23.84
CA PRO A 135 3.05 -1.31 24.88
C PRO A 135 2.92 0.13 24.32
N GLY A 136 1.75 0.71 24.52
CA GLY A 136 1.44 2.14 24.29
C GLY A 136 1.65 2.67 22.86
N PRO A 137 1.04 3.82 22.57
CA PRO A 137 1.21 4.50 21.29
C PRO A 137 2.61 5.10 21.14
N LYS A 138 3.13 5.13 19.93
CA LYS A 138 4.42 5.72 19.57
C LYS A 138 4.21 6.89 18.62
N PRO A 139 5.04 7.94 18.68
CA PRO A 139 4.98 9.06 17.75
C PRO A 139 4.93 8.57 16.30
N ALA A 140 4.00 9.15 15.54
CA ALA A 140 3.82 8.83 14.14
C ALA A 140 3.46 10.10 13.38
N ARG A 141 4.09 10.32 12.22
CA ARG A 141 3.92 11.53 11.41
C ARG A 141 3.82 11.17 9.95
N THR A 142 2.85 11.78 9.25
CA THR A 142 2.62 11.61 7.82
C THR A 142 2.28 12.95 7.19
N ARG A 143 3.08 13.38 6.20
CA ARG A 143 2.73 14.52 5.34
C ARG A 143 1.88 14.03 4.18
N TRP A 144 1.01 14.91 3.70
CA TRP A 144 0.32 14.68 2.45
C TRP A 144 0.27 15.94 1.59
N ARG A 145 0.13 15.72 0.28
CA ARG A 145 -0.19 16.75 -0.69
C ARG A 145 -1.22 16.21 -1.68
N ARG A 146 -2.29 16.97 -1.89
CA ARG A 146 -3.36 16.63 -2.83
C ARG A 146 -2.92 16.94 -4.26
N LEU A 147 -2.97 15.93 -5.13
CA LEU A 147 -2.62 16.07 -6.55
C LEU A 147 -3.82 16.40 -7.41
N ALA A 148 -4.96 15.77 -7.13
CA ALA A 148 -6.17 15.92 -7.93
C ALA A 148 -7.42 15.64 -7.09
N THR A 149 -8.56 16.11 -7.58
CA THR A 149 -9.88 15.83 -7.03
C THR A 149 -10.83 15.41 -8.14
N THR A 150 -11.83 14.61 -7.78
CA THR A 150 -12.93 14.26 -8.68
C THR A 150 -14.23 14.09 -7.91
N GLU A 151 -15.34 14.32 -8.61
CA GLU A 151 -16.68 13.91 -8.18
C GLU A 151 -17.19 12.83 -9.13
N VAL A 152 -17.86 11.84 -8.58
CA VAL A 152 -18.49 10.76 -9.35
C VAL A 152 -19.96 10.73 -9.00
N ALA A 153 -20.83 10.77 -10.01
CA ALA A 153 -22.30 10.78 -9.88
C ALA A 153 -22.81 9.36 -9.51
N ILE A 154 -22.33 8.85 -8.37
CA ILE A 154 -22.77 7.57 -7.78
C ILE A 154 -23.43 7.91 -6.45
N PRO A 155 -24.76 7.76 -6.31
CA PRO A 155 -25.45 8.02 -5.06
C PRO A 155 -25.00 7.05 -3.95
N MET A 156 -24.80 7.59 -2.73
CA MET A 156 -24.54 6.79 -1.53
C MET A 156 -25.31 7.39 -0.36
N GLY A 157 -26.31 6.67 0.14
CA GLY A 157 -27.20 7.16 1.18
C GLY A 157 -27.87 8.48 0.75
N ARG A 158 -27.69 9.55 1.53
CA ARG A 158 -28.25 10.89 1.27
C ARG A 158 -27.44 11.73 0.28
N TYR A 159 -26.27 11.26 -0.14
CA TYR A 159 -25.38 12.01 -1.01
C TYR A 159 -25.55 11.57 -2.46
N PRO A 160 -25.90 12.49 -3.40
CA PRO A 160 -26.09 12.16 -4.80
C PRO A 160 -24.77 11.91 -5.54
N GLN A 161 -23.65 12.34 -4.96
CA GLN A 161 -22.31 12.28 -5.55
C GLN A 161 -21.30 11.83 -4.53
N GLN A 162 -20.23 11.21 -5.00
CA GLN A 162 -19.07 10.82 -4.20
C GLN A 162 -17.87 11.67 -4.59
N ARG A 163 -17.14 12.15 -3.58
CA ARG A 163 -15.93 12.95 -3.74
C ARG A 163 -14.69 12.11 -3.44
N TYR A 164 -13.68 12.25 -4.29
CA TYR A 164 -12.41 11.56 -4.12
C TYR A 164 -11.25 12.52 -4.38
N ALA A 165 -10.12 12.26 -3.73
CA ALA A 165 -8.88 12.97 -3.97
C ALA A 165 -7.72 11.98 -4.13
N LEU A 166 -6.79 12.29 -5.03
CA LEU A 166 -5.50 11.61 -5.15
C LEU A 166 -4.47 12.37 -4.32
N LEU A 167 -3.80 11.66 -3.42
CA LEU A 167 -2.78 12.21 -2.53
C LEU A 167 -1.42 11.58 -2.79
N VAL A 168 -0.38 12.39 -2.67
CA VAL A 168 0.97 11.96 -2.30
C VAL A 168 1.02 11.89 -0.79
N LEU A 169 1.55 10.79 -0.26
CA LEU A 169 1.66 10.51 1.17
C LEU A 169 3.13 10.21 1.50
N GLU A 170 3.69 10.94 2.45
CA GLU A 170 5.09 10.84 2.85
C GLU A 170 5.17 10.56 4.36
N PRO A 171 5.19 9.26 4.75
CA PRO A 171 5.33 8.90 6.16
C PRO A 171 6.76 9.12 6.64
N GLU A 172 6.95 10.05 7.57
CA GLU A 172 8.24 10.31 8.24
C GLU A 172 8.61 9.18 9.20
N THR A 173 7.64 8.47 9.72
CA THR A 173 7.78 7.29 10.59
C THR A 173 7.27 6.02 9.88
N GLY A 174 7.38 4.86 10.52
CA GLY A 174 6.90 3.57 9.96
C GLY A 174 6.15 2.75 11.00
N ARG A 175 4.92 3.16 11.37
CA ARG A 175 4.09 2.41 12.32
C ARG A 175 3.14 1.46 11.60
N TYR A 176 2.61 0.50 12.35
CA TYR A 176 1.65 -0.48 11.85
C TYR A 176 0.44 0.21 11.22
N GLN A 177 0.20 -0.06 9.93
CA GLN A 177 -0.88 0.50 9.11
C GLN A 177 -0.96 2.05 9.18
N GLN A 178 0.17 2.73 9.29
CA GLN A 178 0.23 4.16 9.60
C GLN A 178 -0.59 5.03 8.66
N LEU A 179 -0.39 4.90 7.35
CA LEU A 179 -1.10 5.73 6.35
C LEU A 179 -2.61 5.55 6.44
N ARG A 180 -3.07 4.32 6.57
CA ARG A 180 -4.47 3.94 6.68
C ARG A 180 -5.11 4.58 7.92
N ARG A 181 -4.45 4.47 9.06
CA ARG A 181 -4.92 4.99 10.37
C ARG A 181 -4.84 6.50 10.46
N HIS A 182 -3.82 7.12 9.89
CA HIS A 182 -3.69 8.58 9.84
C HIS A 182 -4.77 9.20 8.96
N LEU A 183 -5.03 8.63 7.78
CA LEU A 183 -6.08 9.12 6.89
C LEU A 183 -7.48 8.88 7.47
N HIS A 184 -7.69 7.77 8.18
CA HIS A 184 -8.90 7.55 8.97
C HIS A 184 -9.06 8.61 10.07
N HIS A 185 -7.99 8.95 10.81
CA HIS A 185 -7.99 9.94 11.89
C HIS A 185 -8.47 11.33 11.41
N ILE A 186 -8.10 11.71 10.19
CA ILE A 186 -8.56 12.98 9.59
C ILE A 186 -9.85 12.84 8.76
N SER A 187 -10.57 11.71 8.88
CA SER A 187 -11.83 11.42 8.19
C SER A 187 -11.73 11.38 6.65
N HIS A 188 -10.55 11.16 6.10
CA HIS A 188 -10.29 10.96 4.68
C HIS A 188 -9.81 9.53 4.41
N HIS A 189 -10.74 8.58 4.47
CA HIS A 189 -10.45 7.16 4.38
C HIS A 189 -9.88 6.77 3.02
N LEU A 190 -8.87 5.88 3.01
CA LEU A 190 -8.34 5.29 1.78
C LEU A 190 -9.42 4.45 1.09
N VAL A 191 -9.56 4.64 -0.21
CA VAL A 191 -10.45 3.82 -1.04
C VAL A 191 -9.91 2.38 -1.09
N GLY A 192 -10.78 1.41 -0.85
CA GLY A 192 -10.40 0.00 -0.81
C GLY A 192 -9.87 -0.49 0.54
N ASP A 193 -9.74 0.39 1.54
CA ASP A 193 -9.42 -0.04 2.90
C ASP A 193 -10.66 -0.64 3.59
N THR A 194 -10.65 -1.95 3.81
CA THR A 194 -11.76 -2.69 4.45
C THR A 194 -11.68 -2.72 5.97
N THR A 195 -10.62 -2.19 6.56
CA THR A 195 -10.40 -2.22 8.03
C THR A 195 -10.64 -0.85 8.66
N HIS A 196 -10.20 0.22 8.00
CA HIS A 196 -10.28 1.60 8.49
C HIS A 196 -11.07 2.52 7.53
N GLY A 197 -11.69 1.95 6.47
CA GLY A 197 -12.45 2.66 5.45
C GLY A 197 -13.95 2.74 5.68
#